data_9f5eb064c1b4f2fa3d6f43b8d70bae77
#
_entry.id   9f5eb064c1b4f2fa3d6f43b8d70bae77
#
_cell.length_a   1.000
_cell.length_b   1.000
_cell.length_c   1.000
_cell.angle_alpha   90.00
_cell.angle_beta   90.00
_cell.angle_gamma   90.00
#
_symmetry.space_group_name_H-M   'P 1'
#
loop_
_entity.id
_entity.type
_entity.pdbx_description
1 polymer ?
#
loop_
_entity_poly.entity_id
_entity_poly.type
_entity_poly.pdbx_seq_one_letter_code
_entity_poly.pdbx_strand_id
1 'polypeptide(L)'
;ISDELVQTTSRLNMMNDGVQTTAELVNMVYAAAQDARGSFSQMADVVARFGNNAKDAFSSSEEVVAFADLIQKQMTIAGASTQEAANAELQLSQALGSGVLRGDELNSIFEQAPNLIQNIADYLDVPIGKIREMAADGELSADVVKAAIFSAADDINSKFNEMPMTWGQIWQSMQNTALIAFQPVLQRLNDLANSEAFQTFIQGAIEAMATLANILLNIFELVGTVGGFIADNWSVISPIIYGVIAALAVYAAYLGIVKGIEIASAAATAIHSVAMSAKIGVMAALTGQTMAATAAQMGY
;
A
#
# COMPACT_ATOMS: atom_id res chain seq x y z
N ILE A 1 0.83 4.58 0.99
CA ILE A 1 0.88 4.56 2.48
C ILE A 1 -0.47 4.97 3.07
N SER A 2 -1.03 6.15 2.71
CA SER A 2 -2.33 6.60 3.25
C SER A 2 -3.47 5.67 2.86
N ASP A 3 -3.59 5.33 1.58
CA ASP A 3 -4.64 4.43 1.07
C ASP A 3 -4.50 3.02 1.66
N GLU A 4 -3.29 2.52 1.82
CA GLU A 4 -2.99 1.24 2.45
C GLU A 4 -3.40 1.23 3.92
N LEU A 5 -3.10 2.30 4.67
CA LEU A 5 -3.51 2.44 6.07
C LEU A 5 -5.04 2.47 6.21
N VAL A 6 -5.75 3.19 5.34
CA VAL A 6 -7.22 3.24 5.31
C VAL A 6 -7.81 1.86 5.03
N GLN A 7 -7.30 1.15 4.03
CA GLN A 7 -7.77 -0.21 3.70
C GLN A 7 -7.50 -1.19 4.84
N THR A 8 -6.31 -1.13 5.44
CA THR A 8 -5.93 -1.98 6.57
C THR A 8 -6.83 -1.71 7.77
N THR A 9 -7.05 -0.43 8.12
CA THR A 9 -7.94 -0.04 9.21
C THR A 9 -9.38 -0.51 8.96
N SER A 10 -9.86 -0.42 7.71
CA SER A 10 -11.20 -0.90 7.35
C SER A 10 -11.34 -2.41 7.51
N ARG A 11 -10.32 -3.19 7.13
CA ARG A 11 -10.30 -4.65 7.32
C ARG A 11 -10.29 -5.05 8.79
N LEU A 12 -9.50 -4.36 9.61
CA LEU A 12 -9.47 -4.56 11.06
C LEU A 12 -10.81 -4.18 11.70
N ASN A 13 -11.45 -3.10 11.24
CA ASN A 13 -12.75 -2.70 11.75
C ASN A 13 -13.85 -3.74 11.48
N MET A 14 -13.78 -4.48 10.37
CA MET A 14 -14.73 -5.55 10.06
C MET A 14 -14.67 -6.74 11.04
N MET A 15 -13.50 -7.03 11.58
CA MET A 15 -13.31 -8.13 12.54
C MET A 15 -13.41 -7.68 14.00
N ASN A 16 -13.49 -6.36 14.26
CA ASN A 16 -13.55 -5.81 15.61
C ASN A 16 -14.83 -6.31 16.32
N ASP A 17 -14.65 -6.89 17.51
CA ASP A 17 -15.76 -7.40 18.33
C ASP A 17 -16.54 -6.32 19.06
N GLY A 18 -16.06 -5.05 19.00
CA GLY A 18 -16.69 -3.88 19.62
C GLY A 18 -16.33 -3.68 21.10
N VAL A 19 -15.49 -4.51 21.69
CA VAL A 19 -14.98 -4.33 23.06
C VAL A 19 -13.98 -3.17 23.11
N GLN A 20 -13.15 -3.04 22.09
CA GLN A 20 -12.20 -1.95 21.89
C GLN A 20 -12.58 -1.09 20.69
N THR A 21 -12.10 0.16 20.68
CA THR A 21 -12.20 1.02 19.51
C THR A 21 -11.29 0.51 18.37
N THR A 22 -11.60 0.87 17.14
CA THR A 22 -10.73 0.54 15.98
C THR A 22 -9.31 1.08 16.18
N ALA A 23 -9.15 2.26 16.79
CA ALA A 23 -7.83 2.85 17.07
C ALA A 23 -7.04 2.01 18.08
N GLU A 24 -7.69 1.50 19.12
CA GLU A 24 -7.07 0.59 20.09
C GLU A 24 -6.68 -0.73 19.43
N LEU A 25 -7.54 -1.31 18.60
CA LEU A 25 -7.21 -2.52 17.83
C LEU A 25 -6.00 -2.29 16.90
N VAL A 26 -5.94 -1.15 16.20
CA VAL A 26 -4.79 -0.78 15.37
C VAL A 26 -3.51 -0.70 16.22
N ASN A 27 -3.57 -0.12 17.42
CA ASN A 27 -2.42 -0.06 18.33
C ASN A 27 -1.99 -1.45 18.84
N MET A 28 -2.93 -2.36 19.10
CA MET A 28 -2.63 -3.75 19.48
C MET A 28 -1.93 -4.49 18.33
N VAL A 29 -2.43 -4.34 17.11
CA VAL A 29 -1.81 -4.93 15.91
C VAL A 29 -0.41 -4.34 15.65
N TYR A 30 -0.24 -3.04 15.89
CA TYR A 30 1.08 -2.41 15.80
C TYR A 30 2.05 -2.98 16.83
N ALA A 31 1.62 -3.12 18.08
CA ALA A 31 2.44 -3.70 19.15
C ALA A 31 2.85 -5.14 18.80
N ALA A 32 1.92 -5.95 18.32
CA ALA A 32 2.19 -7.33 17.85
C ALA A 32 3.18 -7.35 16.66
N ALA A 33 3.04 -6.44 15.68
CA ALA A 33 3.97 -6.32 14.57
C ALA A 33 5.39 -5.98 15.03
N GLN A 34 5.53 -5.08 16.03
CA GLN A 34 6.83 -4.74 16.61
C GLN A 34 7.41 -5.92 17.40
N ASP A 35 6.60 -6.63 18.17
CA ASP A 35 7.01 -7.79 18.95
C ASP A 35 7.47 -8.95 18.06
N ALA A 36 6.73 -9.25 16.99
CA ALA A 36 7.11 -10.24 15.99
C ALA A 36 8.20 -9.76 14.99
N ARG A 37 8.73 -8.55 15.14
CA ARG A 37 9.73 -7.92 14.25
C ARG A 37 9.31 -7.88 12.78
N GLY A 38 8.00 -7.86 12.54
CA GLY A 38 7.36 -7.87 11.24
C GLY A 38 6.81 -6.52 10.81
N SER A 39 6.23 -6.46 9.61
CA SER A 39 5.57 -5.26 9.10
C SER A 39 4.17 -5.11 9.70
N PHE A 40 3.79 -3.86 10.03
CA PHE A 40 2.43 -3.56 10.48
C PHE A 40 1.37 -4.01 9.47
N SER A 41 1.60 -3.76 8.20
CA SER A 41 0.67 -4.16 7.12
C SER A 41 0.47 -5.67 7.07
N GLN A 42 1.55 -6.45 7.13
CA GLN A 42 1.48 -7.92 7.15
C GLN A 42 0.76 -8.44 8.39
N MET A 43 1.12 -7.94 9.57
CA MET A 43 0.45 -8.33 10.82
C MET A 43 -1.05 -8.02 10.77
N ALA A 44 -1.41 -6.84 10.27
CA ALA A 44 -2.81 -6.45 10.13
C ALA A 44 -3.57 -7.33 9.13
N ASP A 45 -2.92 -7.75 8.04
CA ASP A 45 -3.50 -8.68 7.08
C ASP A 45 -3.75 -10.06 7.69
N VAL A 46 -2.81 -10.57 8.49
CA VAL A 46 -2.92 -11.85 9.20
C VAL A 46 -4.03 -11.79 10.24
N VAL A 47 -4.04 -10.75 11.07
CA VAL A 47 -5.08 -10.51 12.08
C VAL A 47 -6.46 -10.42 11.44
N ALA A 48 -6.60 -9.59 10.39
CA ALA A 48 -7.87 -9.45 9.69
C ALA A 48 -8.33 -10.77 9.04
N ARG A 49 -7.40 -11.56 8.53
CA ARG A 49 -7.69 -12.87 7.94
C ARG A 49 -8.19 -13.86 8.97
N PHE A 50 -7.51 -14.01 10.10
CA PHE A 50 -7.99 -14.88 11.20
C PHE A 50 -9.31 -14.38 11.76
N GLY A 51 -9.45 -13.10 12.05
CA GLY A 51 -10.65 -12.53 12.64
C GLY A 51 -11.88 -12.57 11.72
N ASN A 52 -11.72 -12.48 10.39
CA ASN A 52 -12.84 -12.55 9.46
C ASN A 52 -13.16 -13.98 9.02
N ASN A 53 -12.13 -14.83 8.77
CA ASN A 53 -12.35 -16.18 8.26
C ASN A 53 -12.63 -17.21 9.37
N ALA A 54 -12.10 -17.00 10.55
CA ALA A 54 -12.18 -17.94 11.68
C ALA A 54 -12.80 -17.28 12.93
N LYS A 55 -13.78 -16.41 12.74
CA LYS A 55 -14.41 -15.63 13.82
C LYS A 55 -14.90 -16.53 14.98
N ASP A 56 -15.47 -17.69 14.66
CA ASP A 56 -16.03 -18.59 15.66
C ASP A 56 -14.96 -19.38 16.44
N ALA A 57 -13.71 -19.38 15.96
CA ALA A 57 -12.59 -20.01 16.65
C ALA A 57 -12.01 -19.13 17.78
N PHE A 58 -12.30 -17.84 17.80
CA PHE A 58 -11.74 -16.86 18.74
C PHE A 58 -12.82 -16.21 19.59
N SER A 59 -12.50 -15.95 20.85
CA SER A 59 -13.41 -15.33 21.82
C SER A 59 -13.39 -13.79 21.77
N SER A 60 -12.30 -13.21 21.26
CA SER A 60 -12.11 -11.75 21.18
C SER A 60 -11.13 -11.35 20.09
N SER A 61 -11.17 -10.06 19.69
CA SER A 61 -10.17 -9.49 18.77
C SER A 61 -8.76 -9.51 19.38
N GLU A 62 -8.63 -9.36 20.70
CA GLU A 62 -7.37 -9.47 21.41
C GLU A 62 -6.76 -10.87 21.29
N GLU A 63 -7.57 -11.93 21.43
CA GLU A 63 -7.13 -13.31 21.23
C GLU A 63 -6.64 -13.55 19.80
N VAL A 64 -7.31 -12.96 18.80
CA VAL A 64 -6.87 -13.03 17.39
C VAL A 64 -5.49 -12.39 17.22
N VAL A 65 -5.28 -11.21 17.80
CA VAL A 65 -3.99 -10.48 17.70
C VAL A 65 -2.87 -11.30 18.38
N ALA A 66 -3.13 -11.81 19.59
CA ALA A 66 -2.16 -12.65 20.32
C ALA A 66 -1.81 -13.94 19.55
N PHE A 67 -2.80 -14.59 18.95
CA PHE A 67 -2.59 -15.75 18.11
C PHE A 67 -1.75 -15.44 16.87
N ALA A 68 -2.07 -14.34 16.18
CA ALA A 68 -1.35 -13.89 14.99
C ALA A 68 0.13 -13.57 15.31
N ASP A 69 0.41 -12.95 16.46
CA ASP A 69 1.76 -12.68 16.94
C ASP A 69 2.58 -13.98 17.09
N LEU A 70 2.01 -14.99 17.78
CA LEU A 70 2.66 -16.29 17.96
C LEU A 70 2.91 -17.01 16.62
N ILE A 71 1.96 -16.95 15.70
CA ILE A 71 2.11 -17.54 14.36
C ILE A 71 3.22 -16.85 13.58
N GLN A 72 3.28 -15.52 13.57
CA GLN A 72 4.35 -14.76 12.91
C GLN A 72 5.74 -15.09 13.50
N LYS A 73 5.84 -15.22 14.82
CA LYS A 73 7.07 -15.64 15.48
C LYS A 73 7.47 -17.07 15.06
N GLN A 74 6.51 -18.00 14.99
CA GLN A 74 6.76 -19.36 14.53
C GLN A 74 7.24 -19.43 13.07
N MET A 75 6.67 -18.61 12.17
CA MET A 75 7.14 -18.50 10.79
C MET A 75 8.59 -17.98 10.74
N THR A 76 8.91 -16.99 11.56
CA THR A 76 10.27 -16.45 11.66
C THR A 76 11.25 -17.48 12.22
N ILE A 77 10.88 -18.25 13.26
CA ILE A 77 11.69 -19.34 13.83
C ILE A 77 11.92 -20.43 12.78
N ALA A 78 10.92 -20.77 11.97
CA ALA A 78 11.02 -21.74 10.88
C ALA A 78 11.93 -21.25 9.74
N GLY A 79 12.26 -19.97 9.68
CA GLY A 79 13.01 -19.37 8.58
C GLY A 79 12.18 -19.21 7.31
N ALA A 80 10.86 -19.21 7.42
CA ALA A 80 9.96 -19.06 6.29
C ALA A 80 10.13 -17.69 5.61
N SER A 81 10.16 -17.68 4.29
CA SER A 81 10.08 -16.46 3.51
C SER A 81 8.70 -15.80 3.70
N THR A 82 8.59 -14.51 3.37
CA THR A 82 7.31 -13.78 3.46
C THR A 82 6.18 -14.49 2.69
N GLN A 83 6.49 -15.08 1.54
CA GLN A 83 5.49 -15.79 0.73
C GLN A 83 5.08 -17.12 1.37
N GLU A 84 6.02 -17.87 1.91
CA GLU A 84 5.74 -19.13 2.62
C GLU A 84 4.91 -18.87 3.87
N ALA A 85 5.26 -17.86 4.67
CA ALA A 85 4.49 -17.44 5.83
C ALA A 85 3.04 -17.08 5.44
N ALA A 86 2.86 -16.23 4.42
CA ALA A 86 1.54 -15.83 3.95
C ALA A 86 0.68 -17.01 3.46
N ASN A 87 1.29 -18.02 2.82
CA ASN A 87 0.61 -19.23 2.38
C ASN A 87 0.20 -20.12 3.57
N ALA A 88 1.11 -20.35 4.54
CA ALA A 88 0.81 -21.13 5.74
C ALA A 88 -0.30 -20.48 6.58
N GLU A 89 -0.25 -19.17 6.75
CA GLU A 89 -1.26 -18.37 7.46
C GLU A 89 -2.62 -18.43 6.76
N LEU A 90 -2.65 -18.41 5.42
CA LEU A 90 -3.88 -18.59 4.66
C LEU A 90 -4.49 -19.96 4.94
N GLN A 91 -3.70 -21.04 4.81
CA GLN A 91 -4.17 -22.40 5.06
C GLN A 91 -4.63 -22.57 6.51
N LEU A 92 -3.88 -22.02 7.47
CA LEU A 92 -4.27 -22.06 8.88
C LEU A 92 -5.58 -21.31 9.14
N SER A 93 -5.78 -20.13 8.51
CA SER A 93 -7.03 -19.38 8.65
C SER A 93 -8.24 -20.11 8.07
N GLN A 94 -8.04 -20.84 6.97
CA GLN A 94 -9.08 -21.68 6.36
C GLN A 94 -9.41 -22.88 7.25
N ALA A 95 -8.39 -23.55 7.79
CA ALA A 95 -8.57 -24.65 8.71
C ALA A 95 -9.33 -24.23 9.98
N LEU A 96 -8.93 -23.13 10.60
CA LEU A 96 -9.63 -22.59 11.79
C LEU A 96 -11.07 -22.18 11.46
N GLY A 97 -11.29 -21.56 10.28
CA GLY A 97 -12.63 -21.15 9.81
C GLY A 97 -13.53 -22.32 9.48
N SER A 98 -12.99 -23.46 9.01
CA SER A 98 -13.74 -24.69 8.79
C SER A 98 -13.99 -25.49 10.07
N GLY A 99 -13.33 -25.10 11.17
CA GLY A 99 -13.39 -25.76 12.46
C GLY A 99 -12.44 -26.94 12.63
N VAL A 100 -11.76 -27.40 11.57
CA VAL A 100 -10.87 -28.58 11.58
C VAL A 100 -9.69 -28.39 10.64
N LEU A 101 -8.48 -28.69 11.13
CA LEU A 101 -7.28 -28.77 10.31
C LEU A 101 -7.21 -30.13 9.60
N ARG A 102 -7.34 -30.14 8.28
CA ARG A 102 -7.37 -31.35 7.46
C ARG A 102 -6.11 -31.51 6.61
N GLY A 103 -6.09 -32.61 5.81
CA GLY A 103 -4.90 -33.06 5.09
C GLY A 103 -4.22 -32.07 4.19
N ASP A 104 -4.95 -31.30 3.38
CA ASP A 104 -4.35 -30.39 2.41
C ASP A 104 -3.75 -29.14 3.09
N GLU A 105 -4.49 -28.53 4.02
CA GLU A 105 -4.02 -27.41 4.83
C GLU A 105 -2.85 -27.84 5.72
N LEU A 106 -2.95 -29.03 6.35
CA LEU A 106 -1.89 -29.59 7.18
C LEU A 106 -0.60 -29.81 6.38
N ASN A 107 -0.67 -30.39 5.18
CA ASN A 107 0.51 -30.64 4.36
C ASN A 107 1.23 -29.34 4.00
N SER A 108 0.49 -28.30 3.65
CA SER A 108 1.06 -26.98 3.38
C SER A 108 1.79 -26.39 4.60
N ILE A 109 1.20 -26.54 5.79
CA ILE A 109 1.83 -26.06 7.04
C ILE A 109 3.05 -26.92 7.40
N PHE A 110 3.02 -28.25 7.19
CA PHE A 110 4.17 -29.12 7.40
C PHE A 110 5.39 -28.72 6.58
N GLU A 111 5.17 -28.30 5.33
CA GLU A 111 6.26 -27.89 4.44
C GLU A 111 6.84 -26.55 4.81
N GLN A 112 6.01 -25.61 5.26
CA GLN A 112 6.39 -24.22 5.45
C GLN A 112 6.73 -23.85 6.90
N ALA A 113 6.12 -24.52 7.88
CA ALA A 113 6.32 -24.30 9.30
C ALA A 113 6.18 -25.59 10.11
N PRO A 114 7.10 -26.56 10.00
CA PRO A 114 7.04 -27.84 10.69
C PRO A 114 7.06 -27.68 12.22
N ASN A 115 7.66 -26.63 12.74
CA ASN A 115 7.67 -26.29 14.17
C ASN A 115 6.26 -26.01 14.71
N LEU A 116 5.34 -25.47 13.91
CA LEU A 116 3.95 -25.28 14.28
C LEU A 116 3.23 -26.62 14.48
N ILE A 117 3.50 -27.57 13.61
CA ILE A 117 2.97 -28.94 13.75
C ILE A 117 3.58 -29.66 14.95
N GLN A 118 4.86 -29.40 15.26
CA GLN A 118 5.49 -29.95 16.45
C GLN A 118 4.78 -29.45 17.72
N ASN A 119 4.41 -28.15 17.78
CA ASN A 119 3.66 -27.64 18.95
C ASN A 119 2.30 -28.34 19.12
N ILE A 120 1.62 -28.71 18.03
CA ILE A 120 0.37 -29.48 18.11
C ILE A 120 0.65 -30.90 18.62
N ALA A 121 1.73 -31.53 18.14
CA ALA A 121 2.12 -32.88 18.57
C ALA A 121 2.49 -32.89 20.06
N ASP A 122 3.26 -31.92 20.51
CA ASP A 122 3.68 -31.77 21.90
C ASP A 122 2.49 -31.51 22.85
N TYR A 123 1.54 -30.66 22.41
CA TYR A 123 0.32 -30.38 23.17
C TYR A 123 -0.57 -31.64 23.35
N LEU A 124 -0.64 -32.46 22.31
CA LEU A 124 -1.44 -33.71 22.33
C LEU A 124 -0.69 -34.89 22.92
N ASP A 125 0.59 -34.72 23.28
CA ASP A 125 1.49 -35.80 23.75
C ASP A 125 1.56 -36.98 22.78
N VAL A 126 1.71 -36.69 21.48
CA VAL A 126 1.81 -37.71 20.41
C VAL A 126 3.03 -37.48 19.53
N PRO A 127 3.58 -38.52 18.89
CA PRO A 127 4.61 -38.33 17.90
C PRO A 127 4.11 -37.50 16.71
N ILE A 128 4.97 -36.63 16.16
CA ILE A 128 4.61 -35.69 15.03
C ILE A 128 4.02 -36.48 13.83
N GLY A 129 4.47 -37.73 13.59
CA GLY A 129 3.94 -38.57 12.52
C GLY A 129 2.48 -38.92 12.67
N LYS A 130 1.95 -38.95 13.92
CA LYS A 130 0.55 -39.27 14.25
C LYS A 130 -0.40 -38.12 13.85
N ILE A 131 0.11 -36.89 13.77
CA ILE A 131 -0.68 -35.70 13.46
C ILE A 131 -1.36 -35.81 12.09
N ARG A 132 -0.72 -36.44 11.09
CA ARG A 132 -1.33 -36.67 9.77
C ARG A 132 -2.53 -37.62 9.81
N GLU A 133 -2.47 -38.65 10.60
CA GLU A 133 -3.57 -39.58 10.81
C GLU A 133 -4.74 -38.87 11.51
N MET A 134 -4.45 -38.15 12.60
CA MET A 134 -5.44 -37.36 13.35
C MET A 134 -6.11 -36.30 12.50
N ALA A 135 -5.37 -35.65 11.59
CA ALA A 135 -5.94 -34.70 10.64
C ALA A 135 -6.87 -35.36 9.62
N ALA A 136 -6.51 -36.56 9.13
CA ALA A 136 -7.36 -37.34 8.22
C ALA A 136 -8.66 -37.77 8.90
N ASP A 137 -8.59 -38.09 10.18
CA ASP A 137 -9.75 -38.47 11.00
C ASP A 137 -10.56 -37.28 11.52
N GLY A 138 -10.09 -36.03 11.28
CA GLY A 138 -10.77 -34.79 11.68
C GLY A 138 -10.65 -34.48 13.18
N GLU A 139 -9.67 -35.07 13.87
CA GLU A 139 -9.45 -34.86 15.31
C GLU A 139 -8.75 -33.56 15.66
N LEU A 140 -8.12 -32.89 14.67
CA LEU A 140 -7.44 -31.58 14.87
C LEU A 140 -8.45 -30.45 14.74
N SER A 141 -9.30 -30.26 15.75
CA SER A 141 -10.24 -29.13 15.77
C SER A 141 -9.53 -27.79 15.87
N ALA A 142 -10.22 -26.71 15.46
CA ALA A 142 -9.73 -25.35 15.61
C ALA A 142 -9.32 -25.01 17.05
N ASP A 143 -10.10 -25.49 18.03
CA ASP A 143 -9.78 -25.30 19.45
C ASP A 143 -8.50 -26.02 19.87
N VAL A 144 -8.28 -27.25 19.37
CA VAL A 144 -7.03 -28.00 19.63
C VAL A 144 -5.83 -27.25 19.05
N VAL A 145 -5.91 -26.82 17.79
CA VAL A 145 -4.82 -26.05 17.13
C VAL A 145 -4.54 -24.77 17.88
N LYS A 146 -5.57 -24.00 18.21
CA LYS A 146 -5.45 -22.77 18.98
C LYS A 146 -4.82 -23.01 20.35
N ALA A 147 -5.34 -23.97 21.11
CA ALA A 147 -4.84 -24.31 22.45
C ALA A 147 -3.37 -24.78 22.41
N ALA A 148 -2.97 -25.53 21.40
CA ALA A 148 -1.59 -25.97 21.22
C ALA A 148 -0.63 -24.78 21.03
N ILE A 149 -0.99 -23.81 20.20
CA ILE A 149 -0.17 -22.63 19.97
C ILE A 149 -0.07 -21.75 21.22
N PHE A 150 -1.16 -21.49 21.92
CA PHE A 150 -1.13 -20.75 23.17
C PHE A 150 -0.38 -21.50 24.30
N SER A 151 -0.49 -22.82 24.37
CA SER A 151 0.29 -23.63 25.32
C SER A 151 1.79 -23.54 25.05
N ALA A 152 2.20 -23.36 23.81
CA ALA A 152 3.60 -23.21 23.41
C ALA A 152 4.11 -21.75 23.49
N ALA A 153 3.30 -20.78 23.94
CA ALA A 153 3.62 -19.35 23.88
C ALA A 153 4.96 -19.00 24.55
N ASP A 154 5.24 -19.54 25.73
CA ASP A 154 6.49 -19.28 26.45
C ASP A 154 7.72 -19.81 25.70
N ASP A 155 7.62 -21.02 25.13
CA ASP A 155 8.69 -21.65 24.34
C ASP A 155 8.91 -20.86 23.02
N ILE A 156 7.82 -20.48 22.34
CA ILE A 156 7.87 -19.66 21.12
C ILE A 156 8.58 -18.33 21.40
N ASN A 157 8.15 -17.60 22.44
CA ASN A 157 8.72 -16.33 22.80
C ASN A 157 10.20 -16.45 23.22
N SER A 158 10.56 -17.51 23.97
CA SER A 158 11.95 -17.77 24.35
C SER A 158 12.85 -17.98 23.14
N LYS A 159 12.47 -18.91 22.25
CA LYS A 159 13.22 -19.21 21.03
C LYS A 159 13.34 -17.99 20.10
N PHE A 160 12.24 -17.24 19.95
CA PHE A 160 12.23 -16.05 19.13
C PHE A 160 13.16 -14.95 19.68
N ASN A 161 13.15 -14.72 21.01
CA ASN A 161 13.98 -13.71 21.67
C ASN A 161 15.49 -14.06 21.66
N GLU A 162 15.84 -15.33 21.58
CA GLU A 162 17.24 -15.79 21.42
C GLU A 162 17.78 -15.51 20.02
N MET A 163 16.91 -15.30 19.01
CA MET A 163 17.35 -14.98 17.65
C MET A 163 17.84 -13.54 17.55
N PRO A 164 19.05 -13.32 16.97
CA PRO A 164 19.53 -11.97 16.72
C PRO A 164 18.63 -11.25 15.72
N MET A 165 18.40 -9.96 15.94
CA MET A 165 17.68 -9.12 14.97
C MET A 165 18.51 -8.93 13.68
N THR A 166 17.87 -9.09 12.54
CA THR A 166 18.48 -8.76 11.25
C THR A 166 18.33 -7.26 10.94
N TRP A 167 19.19 -6.74 10.07
CA TRP A 167 19.06 -5.36 9.57
C TRP A 167 17.72 -5.09 8.91
N GLY A 168 17.13 -6.08 8.23
CA GLY A 168 15.78 -5.98 7.66
C GLY A 168 14.71 -5.78 8.72
N GLN A 169 14.78 -6.51 9.83
CA GLN A 169 13.86 -6.39 10.96
C GLN A 169 14.00 -5.04 11.68
N ILE A 170 15.23 -4.54 11.86
CA ILE A 170 15.48 -3.20 12.41
C ILE A 170 14.85 -2.14 11.50
N TRP A 171 15.07 -2.23 10.20
CA TRP A 171 14.48 -1.32 9.23
C TRP A 171 12.94 -1.38 9.24
N GLN A 172 12.37 -2.58 9.34
CA GLN A 172 10.92 -2.77 9.44
C GLN A 172 10.33 -2.11 10.70
N SER A 173 10.98 -2.27 11.84
CA SER A 173 10.59 -1.61 13.10
C SER A 173 10.61 -0.08 12.96
N MET A 174 11.61 0.47 12.29
CA MET A 174 11.67 1.91 11.99
C MET A 174 10.54 2.37 11.09
N GLN A 175 10.21 1.60 10.05
CA GLN A 175 9.08 1.89 9.15
C GLN A 175 7.74 1.86 9.89
N ASN A 176 7.49 0.85 10.72
CA ASN A 176 6.29 0.77 11.55
C ASN A 176 6.17 1.98 12.47
N THR A 177 7.27 2.38 13.12
CA THR A 177 7.30 3.55 14.00
C THR A 177 7.00 4.84 13.25
N ALA A 178 7.58 5.00 12.06
CA ALA A 178 7.31 6.15 11.19
C ALA A 178 5.83 6.17 10.76
N LEU A 179 5.26 5.02 10.36
CA LEU A 179 3.86 4.92 9.94
C LEU A 179 2.90 5.42 11.04
N ILE A 180 3.08 4.96 12.27
CA ILE A 180 2.23 5.37 13.40
C ILE A 180 2.46 6.84 13.76
N ALA A 181 3.72 7.31 13.78
CA ALA A 181 4.04 8.70 14.07
C ALA A 181 3.41 9.68 13.05
N PHE A 182 3.35 9.27 11.77
CA PHE A 182 2.76 10.06 10.70
C PHE A 182 1.26 9.82 10.48
N GLN A 183 0.66 8.84 11.16
CA GLN A 183 -0.77 8.50 11.02
C GLN A 183 -1.70 9.72 11.11
N PRO A 184 -1.59 10.63 12.12
CA PRO A 184 -2.48 11.78 12.20
C PRO A 184 -2.27 12.78 11.06
N VAL A 185 -1.07 12.87 10.51
CA VAL A 185 -0.77 13.70 9.33
C VAL A 185 -1.41 13.09 8.08
N LEU A 186 -1.27 11.76 7.90
CA LEU A 186 -1.86 11.02 6.78
C LEU A 186 -3.39 11.08 6.81
N GLN A 187 -4.01 10.97 7.99
CA GLN A 187 -5.46 11.13 8.14
C GLN A 187 -5.92 12.53 7.72
N ARG A 188 -5.25 13.59 8.20
CA ARG A 188 -5.57 14.98 7.81
C ARG A 188 -5.41 15.23 6.31
N LEU A 189 -4.38 14.64 5.68
CA LEU A 189 -4.20 14.70 4.23
C LEU A 189 -5.34 13.98 3.48
N ASN A 190 -5.75 12.82 3.98
CA ASN A 190 -6.87 12.08 3.42
C ASN A 190 -8.21 12.83 3.57
N ASP A 191 -8.46 13.40 4.75
CA ASP A 191 -9.64 14.24 5.02
C ASP A 191 -9.67 15.47 4.11
N LEU A 192 -8.52 16.11 3.93
CA LEU A 192 -8.39 17.24 3.01
C LEU A 192 -8.65 16.81 1.56
N ALA A 193 -8.07 15.70 1.12
CA ALA A 193 -8.26 15.17 -0.24
C ALA A 193 -9.74 14.80 -0.52
N ASN A 194 -10.46 14.33 0.49
CA ASN A 194 -11.87 13.97 0.40
C ASN A 194 -12.82 15.15 0.73
N SER A 195 -12.29 16.31 1.10
CA SER A 195 -13.15 17.48 1.40
C SER A 195 -13.82 18.00 0.12
N GLU A 196 -15.06 18.46 0.25
CA GLU A 196 -15.83 19.07 -0.84
C GLU A 196 -15.08 20.28 -1.44
N ALA A 197 -14.43 21.07 -0.58
CA ALA A 197 -13.62 22.22 -1.01
C ALA A 197 -12.44 21.80 -1.89
N PHE A 198 -11.75 20.70 -1.57
CA PHE A 198 -10.65 20.20 -2.37
C PHE A 198 -11.12 19.59 -3.69
N GLN A 199 -12.22 18.82 -3.68
CA GLN A 199 -12.82 18.25 -4.89
C GLN A 199 -13.30 19.37 -5.84
N THR A 200 -13.95 20.39 -5.32
CA THR A 200 -14.39 21.57 -6.08
C THR A 200 -13.18 22.34 -6.66
N PHE A 201 -12.11 22.47 -5.87
CA PHE A 201 -10.86 23.09 -6.33
C PHE A 201 -10.23 22.28 -7.48
N ILE A 202 -10.12 20.96 -7.38
CA ILE A 202 -9.58 20.09 -8.44
C ILE A 202 -10.43 20.21 -9.71
N GLN A 203 -11.75 20.17 -9.59
CA GLN A 203 -12.65 20.36 -10.74
C GLN A 203 -12.46 21.73 -11.41
N GLY A 204 -12.40 22.79 -10.61
CA GLY A 204 -12.13 24.14 -11.11
C GLY A 204 -10.77 24.27 -11.78
N ALA A 205 -9.73 23.62 -11.26
CA ALA A 205 -8.41 23.58 -11.86
C ALA A 205 -8.40 22.81 -13.21
N ILE A 206 -9.15 21.70 -13.31
CA ILE A 206 -9.31 20.95 -14.56
C ILE A 206 -10.07 21.77 -15.59
N GLU A 207 -11.15 22.45 -15.21
CA GLU A 207 -11.93 23.32 -16.10
C GLU A 207 -11.09 24.52 -16.58
N ALA A 208 -10.29 25.11 -15.69
CA ALA A 208 -9.38 26.19 -16.04
C ALA A 208 -8.30 25.73 -17.03
N MET A 209 -7.75 24.51 -16.85
CA MET A 209 -6.80 23.92 -17.79
C MET A 209 -7.45 23.58 -19.14
N ALA A 210 -8.67 23.05 -19.14
CA ALA A 210 -9.41 22.81 -20.38
C ALA A 210 -9.71 24.12 -21.12
N THR A 211 -10.05 25.17 -20.39
CA THR A 211 -10.27 26.52 -20.96
C THR A 211 -8.98 27.08 -21.53
N LEU A 212 -7.85 26.93 -20.84
CA LEU A 212 -6.52 27.34 -21.35
C LEU A 212 -6.11 26.53 -22.58
N ALA A 213 -6.37 25.22 -22.59
CA ALA A 213 -6.12 24.37 -23.76
C ALA A 213 -6.96 24.81 -24.96
N ASN A 214 -8.24 25.12 -24.74
CA ASN A 214 -9.11 25.63 -25.80
C ASN A 214 -8.68 27.01 -26.31
N ILE A 215 -8.25 27.90 -25.43
CA ILE A 215 -7.68 29.21 -25.80
C ILE A 215 -6.41 29.01 -26.64
N LEU A 216 -5.53 28.07 -26.23
CA LEU A 216 -4.32 27.76 -26.98
C LEU A 216 -4.64 27.13 -28.34
N LEU A 217 -5.61 26.22 -28.43
CA LEU A 217 -6.06 25.65 -29.71
C LEU A 217 -6.65 26.73 -30.63
N ASN A 218 -7.45 27.66 -30.11
CA ASN A 218 -7.99 28.78 -30.86
C ASN A 218 -6.85 29.76 -31.33
N ILE A 219 -5.83 29.96 -30.50
CA ILE A 219 -4.62 30.71 -30.89
C ILE A 219 -3.89 29.96 -32.01
N PHE A 220 -3.79 28.60 -31.96
CA PHE A 220 -3.17 27.82 -33.02
C PHE A 220 -3.96 27.88 -34.34
N GLU A 221 -5.27 27.89 -34.29
CA GLU A 221 -6.12 28.06 -35.49
C GLU A 221 -5.94 29.46 -36.12
N LEU A 222 -5.79 30.47 -35.27
CA LEU A 222 -5.41 31.84 -35.70
C LEU A 222 -3.98 31.93 -36.26
N VAL A 223 -3.04 31.14 -35.70
CA VAL A 223 -1.63 31.10 -36.16
C VAL A 223 -1.52 30.50 -37.55
N GLY A 224 -2.38 29.52 -37.91
CA GLY A 224 -2.45 29.02 -39.30
C GLY A 224 -2.77 30.11 -40.32
N THR A 225 -3.44 31.18 -39.87
CA THR A 225 -3.82 32.34 -40.71
C THR A 225 -2.89 33.53 -40.58
N VAL A 226 -2.07 33.63 -39.51
CA VAL A 226 -1.29 34.82 -39.14
C VAL A 226 0.15 34.48 -38.74
N GLY A 227 0.77 33.51 -39.40
CA GLY A 227 2.12 33.01 -39.05
C GLY A 227 3.23 34.03 -38.96
N GLY A 228 3.11 35.15 -39.63
CA GLY A 228 4.07 36.25 -39.53
C GLY A 228 3.97 37.07 -38.23
N PHE A 229 2.76 37.32 -37.75
CA PHE A 229 2.53 38.20 -36.60
C PHE A 229 3.10 37.63 -35.27
N ILE A 230 3.05 36.31 -35.10
CA ILE A 230 3.55 35.67 -33.86
C ILE A 230 5.08 35.58 -33.85
N ALA A 231 5.70 35.35 -35.00
CA ALA A 231 7.15 35.36 -35.11
C ALA A 231 7.73 36.73 -34.71
N ASP A 232 7.10 37.80 -35.18
CA ASP A 232 7.53 39.18 -34.89
C ASP A 232 7.23 39.61 -33.45
N ASN A 233 6.25 39.00 -32.78
CA ASN A 233 5.85 39.35 -31.43
C ASN A 233 6.20 38.28 -30.38
N TRP A 234 6.97 37.23 -30.72
CA TRP A 234 7.34 36.16 -29.77
C TRP A 234 8.04 36.70 -28.51
N SER A 235 8.82 37.70 -28.63
CA SER A 235 9.50 38.35 -27.47
C SER A 235 8.54 38.99 -26.46
N VAL A 236 7.32 39.34 -26.88
CA VAL A 236 6.26 39.87 -26.00
C VAL A 236 5.35 38.77 -25.46
N ILE A 237 5.10 37.73 -26.26
CA ILE A 237 4.18 36.64 -25.92
C ILE A 237 4.85 35.60 -24.97
N SER A 238 6.13 35.31 -25.21
CA SER A 238 6.84 34.28 -24.39
C SER A 238 6.95 34.65 -22.90
N PRO A 239 7.23 35.92 -22.50
CA PRO A 239 7.23 36.26 -21.07
C PRO A 239 5.88 36.10 -20.38
N ILE A 240 4.77 36.30 -21.10
CA ILE A 240 3.41 36.13 -20.57
C ILE A 240 3.16 34.64 -20.31
N ILE A 241 3.51 33.78 -21.25
CA ILE A 241 3.37 32.31 -21.09
C ILE A 241 4.22 31.80 -19.91
N TYR A 242 5.50 32.22 -19.84
CA TYR A 242 6.38 31.86 -18.75
C TYR A 242 5.91 32.41 -17.39
N GLY A 243 5.34 33.62 -17.38
CA GLY A 243 4.73 34.22 -16.19
C GLY A 243 3.56 33.43 -15.66
N VAL A 244 2.68 32.93 -16.53
CA VAL A 244 1.56 32.02 -16.15
C VAL A 244 2.06 30.69 -15.61
N ILE A 245 3.07 30.10 -16.27
CA ILE A 245 3.68 28.83 -15.79
C ILE A 245 4.30 29.04 -14.41
N ALA A 246 5.05 30.11 -14.20
CA ALA A 246 5.66 30.41 -12.91
C ALA A 246 4.62 30.67 -11.83
N ALA A 247 3.54 31.39 -12.13
CA ALA A 247 2.44 31.63 -11.20
C ALA A 247 1.73 30.31 -10.80
N LEU A 248 1.48 29.40 -11.75
CA LEU A 248 0.89 28.09 -11.49
C LEU A 248 1.83 27.21 -10.66
N ALA A 249 3.13 27.23 -10.92
CA ALA A 249 4.11 26.47 -10.14
C ALA A 249 4.20 26.99 -8.68
N VAL A 250 4.21 28.32 -8.48
CA VAL A 250 4.19 28.94 -7.14
C VAL A 250 2.89 28.61 -6.41
N TYR A 251 1.76 28.63 -7.09
CA TYR A 251 0.46 28.28 -6.51
C TYR A 251 0.40 26.80 -6.11
N ALA A 252 0.90 25.89 -6.94
CA ALA A 252 1.01 24.46 -6.62
C ALA A 252 1.94 24.20 -5.42
N ALA A 253 3.07 24.94 -5.35
CA ALA A 253 3.98 24.87 -4.20
C ALA A 253 3.35 25.42 -2.92
N TYR A 254 2.56 26.50 -3.01
CA TYR A 254 1.83 27.06 -1.87
C TYR A 254 0.78 26.08 -1.29
N LEU A 255 0.15 25.26 -2.13
CA LEU A 255 -0.83 24.28 -1.69
C LEU A 255 -0.21 23.05 -1.03
N GLY A 256 1.11 22.81 -1.15
CA GLY A 256 1.85 21.74 -0.46
C GLY A 256 1.41 20.32 -0.80
N ILE A 257 0.68 20.10 -1.90
CA ILE A 257 0.04 18.84 -2.24
C ILE A 257 0.83 18.14 -3.35
N VAL A 258 1.30 16.92 -3.08
CA VAL A 258 2.09 16.10 -4.03
C VAL A 258 1.39 15.94 -5.39
N LYS A 259 0.08 15.77 -5.42
CA LYS A 259 -0.73 15.74 -6.66
C LYS A 259 -0.73 17.09 -7.39
N GLY A 260 -0.69 18.19 -6.68
CA GLY A 260 -0.55 19.53 -7.27
C GLY A 260 0.79 19.70 -7.98
N ILE A 261 1.86 19.12 -7.44
CA ILE A 261 3.20 19.14 -8.06
C ILE A 261 3.21 18.28 -9.33
N GLU A 262 2.59 17.12 -9.34
CA GLU A 262 2.47 16.26 -10.53
C GLU A 262 1.64 16.94 -11.63
N ILE A 263 0.51 17.55 -11.28
CA ILE A 263 -0.35 18.29 -12.22
C ILE A 263 0.41 19.52 -12.75
N ALA A 264 1.12 20.26 -11.90
CA ALA A 264 1.92 21.41 -12.31
C ALA A 264 3.09 21.00 -13.23
N SER A 265 3.74 19.88 -12.96
CA SER A 265 4.82 19.36 -13.80
C SER A 265 4.30 18.85 -15.14
N ALA A 266 3.15 18.17 -15.16
CA ALA A 266 2.48 17.72 -16.39
C ALA A 266 2.00 18.92 -17.24
N ALA A 267 1.42 19.94 -16.61
CA ALA A 267 1.03 21.17 -17.28
C ALA A 267 2.25 21.93 -17.84
N ALA A 268 3.34 22.06 -17.07
CA ALA A 268 4.57 22.67 -17.52
C ALA A 268 5.20 21.91 -18.70
N THR A 269 5.17 20.59 -18.68
CA THR A 269 5.65 19.73 -19.76
C THR A 269 4.78 19.89 -21.02
N ALA A 270 3.45 19.89 -20.86
CA ALA A 270 2.52 20.11 -21.96
C ALA A 270 2.70 21.49 -22.61
N ILE A 271 2.81 22.53 -21.80
CA ILE A 271 3.04 23.91 -22.30
C ILE A 271 4.42 24.03 -22.97
N HIS A 272 5.45 23.38 -22.40
CA HIS A 272 6.78 23.35 -23.01
C HIS A 272 6.77 22.64 -24.37
N SER A 273 6.06 21.50 -24.49
CA SER A 273 5.94 20.76 -25.75
C SER A 273 5.17 21.57 -26.81
N VAL A 274 4.11 22.29 -26.40
CA VAL A 274 3.36 23.21 -27.28
C VAL A 274 4.24 24.36 -27.73
N ALA A 275 5.01 24.99 -26.83
CA ALA A 275 5.93 26.08 -27.18
C ALA A 275 7.05 25.60 -28.11
N MET A 276 7.57 24.39 -27.88
CA MET A 276 8.57 23.79 -28.78
C MET A 276 7.96 23.49 -30.15
N SER A 277 6.75 22.92 -30.22
CA SER A 277 6.07 22.66 -31.48
C SER A 277 5.78 23.93 -32.28
N ALA A 278 5.37 25.02 -31.61
CA ALA A 278 5.20 26.33 -32.22
C ALA A 278 6.52 26.87 -32.76
N LYS A 279 7.62 26.80 -32.00
CA LYS A 279 8.93 27.20 -32.43
C LYS A 279 9.44 26.39 -33.62
N ILE A 280 9.21 25.10 -33.63
CA ILE A 280 9.52 24.18 -34.75
C ILE A 280 8.71 24.57 -35.99
N GLY A 281 7.40 24.83 -35.84
CA GLY A 281 6.52 25.23 -36.92
C GLY A 281 6.97 26.53 -37.57
N VAL A 282 7.35 27.52 -36.75
CA VAL A 282 7.88 28.81 -37.22
C VAL A 282 9.22 28.61 -37.93
N MET A 283 10.14 27.80 -37.37
CA MET A 283 11.42 27.50 -38.00
C MET A 283 11.27 26.74 -39.31
N ALA A 284 10.35 25.77 -39.37
CA ALA A 284 10.05 25.02 -40.61
C ALA A 284 9.47 25.93 -41.72
N ALA A 285 8.60 26.88 -41.35
CA ALA A 285 8.08 27.89 -42.27
C ALA A 285 9.16 28.84 -42.80
N LEU A 286 10.10 29.22 -41.95
CA LEU A 286 11.22 30.10 -42.33
C LEU A 286 12.29 29.39 -43.18
N THR A 287 12.49 28.08 -42.99
CA THR A 287 13.52 27.29 -43.69
C THR A 287 12.98 26.55 -44.91
N GLY A 288 11.68 26.62 -45.21
CA GLY A 288 11.04 25.90 -46.31
C GLY A 288 11.02 24.38 -46.15
N GLN A 289 11.31 23.86 -44.92
CA GLN A 289 11.29 22.44 -44.60
C GLN A 289 9.91 22.02 -44.11
N THR A 290 9.46 20.79 -44.50
CA THR A 290 8.21 20.24 -44.01
C THR A 290 8.33 19.82 -42.53
N MET A 291 7.28 19.99 -41.74
CA MET A 291 7.25 19.62 -40.31
C MET A 291 7.69 18.15 -40.05
N ALA A 292 7.41 17.25 -40.98
CA ALA A 292 7.82 15.85 -40.90
C ALA A 292 9.34 15.64 -40.96
N ALA A 293 10.05 16.42 -41.78
CA ALA A 293 11.53 16.34 -41.88
C ALA A 293 12.19 16.85 -40.60
N THR A 294 11.62 17.90 -39.98
CA THR A 294 12.18 18.49 -38.75
C THR A 294 11.94 17.61 -37.52
N ALA A 295 10.78 16.93 -37.43
CA ALA A 295 10.48 15.97 -36.36
C ALA A 295 11.39 14.74 -36.44
N ALA A 296 11.67 14.24 -37.66
CA ALA A 296 12.57 13.09 -37.87
C ALA A 296 14.04 13.39 -37.47
N GLN A 297 14.49 14.65 -37.60
CA GLN A 297 15.84 15.05 -37.17
C GLN A 297 15.99 15.20 -35.63
N MET A 298 14.90 15.37 -34.91
CA MET A 298 14.92 15.53 -33.45
C MET A 298 14.60 14.24 -32.67
N GLY A 299 14.47 13.09 -33.34
CA GLY A 299 14.40 11.79 -32.69
C GLY A 299 13.05 11.47 -32.03
N TYR A 300 11.94 11.99 -32.57
CA TYR A 300 10.59 11.56 -32.20
C TYR A 300 10.03 10.62 -33.25
#